data_0e7758b8d3cb9a571e6eeaf3d31691e1
#
_entry.id   0e7758b8d3cb9a571e6eeaf3d31691e1
#
_cell.length_a   1.000
_cell.length_b   1.000
_cell.length_c   1.000
_cell.angle_alpha   90.00
_cell.angle_beta   90.00
_cell.angle_gamma   90.00
#
_symmetry.space_group_name_H-M   'P 1'
#
loop_
_entity.id
_entity.type
_entity.pdbx_description
1 polymer ?
#
loop_
_entity_poly.entity_id
_entity_poly.type
_entity_poly.pdbx_seq_one_letter_code
_entity_poly.pdbx_strand_id
1 'polypeptide(L)'
;MYKVYLKSGKEESLKRFHPWVFSGAIAHFDGEPEEGEVVEIYTSKKEFIAKGHFQIGSIAVRVLSFHQDEAIDSDFWKRKLSIAYEMRRSIGIAENPTNNTYRLVHGEGDNLPGLIIDIYARTAVMQAHSAGMHLDRMEITRSEERRV
;
A
#
# COMPACT_ATOMS: atom_id res chain seq x y z
N MET A 1 8.74 -15.08 -4.79
CA MET A 1 8.49 -13.96 -3.87
C MET A 1 9.03 -14.31 -2.49
N TYR A 2 9.69 -13.36 -1.86
CA TYR A 2 10.25 -13.57 -0.52
C TYR A 2 9.17 -13.66 0.53
N LYS A 3 9.42 -14.44 1.58
CA LYS A 3 8.46 -14.68 2.66
C LYS A 3 9.02 -14.18 3.99
N VAL A 4 8.13 -13.62 4.80
CA VAL A 4 8.43 -13.13 6.13
C VAL A 4 7.59 -13.92 7.12
N TYR A 5 8.22 -14.49 8.15
CA TYR A 5 7.53 -15.26 9.17
C TYR A 5 7.51 -14.50 10.48
N LEU A 6 6.31 -14.34 11.04
CA LEU A 6 6.12 -13.61 12.28
C LEU A 6 6.42 -14.50 13.50
N LYS A 7 6.82 -13.87 14.61
CA LYS A 7 6.91 -14.52 15.91
C LYS A 7 5.50 -14.93 16.36
N SER A 8 5.42 -16.00 17.16
CA SER A 8 4.16 -16.47 17.70
C SER A 8 3.42 -15.35 18.44
N GLY A 9 2.13 -15.18 18.14
CA GLY A 9 1.27 -14.17 18.76
C GLY A 9 1.39 -12.78 18.16
N LYS A 10 2.32 -12.54 17.24
CA LYS A 10 2.50 -11.20 16.64
C LYS A 10 1.63 -10.93 15.42
N GLU A 11 0.81 -11.89 15.02
CA GLU A 11 -0.14 -11.74 13.91
C GLU A 11 -1.43 -11.01 14.30
N GLU A 12 -1.68 -10.78 15.59
CA GLU A 12 -2.96 -10.26 16.06
C GLU A 12 -3.33 -8.88 15.49
N SER A 13 -2.36 -7.96 15.41
CA SER A 13 -2.62 -6.63 14.84
C SER A 13 -2.94 -6.71 13.35
N LEU A 14 -2.28 -7.61 12.61
CA LEU A 14 -2.55 -7.80 11.17
C LEU A 14 -3.93 -8.43 10.95
N LYS A 15 -4.36 -9.32 11.82
CA LYS A 15 -5.72 -9.87 11.77
C LYS A 15 -6.79 -8.80 11.99
N ARG A 16 -6.44 -7.70 12.62
CA ARG A 16 -7.29 -6.51 12.78
C ARG A 16 -7.06 -5.49 11.68
N PHE A 17 -6.38 -5.86 10.60
CA PHE A 17 -6.10 -5.03 9.44
C PHE A 17 -5.17 -3.84 9.73
N HIS A 18 -4.29 -3.95 10.72
CA HIS A 18 -3.24 -2.95 10.94
C HIS A 18 -2.27 -2.97 9.75
N PRO A 19 -1.93 -1.81 9.16
CA PRO A 19 -1.18 -1.78 7.91
C PRO A 19 0.33 -1.97 8.05
N TRP A 20 0.88 -2.05 9.27
CA TRP A 20 2.32 -2.11 9.48
C TRP A 20 2.75 -3.39 10.20
N VAL A 21 3.89 -3.93 9.75
CA VAL A 21 4.61 -4.99 10.45
C VAL A 21 5.89 -4.40 11.00
N PHE A 22 6.04 -4.38 12.31
CA PHE A 22 7.25 -3.90 12.95
C PHE A 22 8.36 -4.94 12.90
N SER A 23 9.62 -4.50 12.78
CA SER A 23 10.77 -5.40 12.68
C SER A 23 10.87 -6.35 13.87
N GLY A 24 10.47 -5.90 15.07
CA GLY A 24 10.46 -6.72 16.27
C GLY A 24 9.45 -7.87 16.26
N ALA A 25 8.48 -7.85 15.35
CA ALA A 25 7.49 -8.91 15.21
C ALA A 25 7.95 -10.05 14.28
N ILE A 26 9.07 -9.88 13.57
CA ILE A 26 9.55 -10.83 12.57
C ILE A 26 10.51 -11.83 13.22
N ALA A 27 10.21 -13.13 13.04
CA ALA A 27 11.08 -14.22 13.49
C ALA A 27 12.22 -14.45 12.51
N HIS A 28 11.90 -14.57 11.21
CA HIS A 28 12.91 -14.77 10.17
C HIS A 28 12.35 -14.48 8.78
N PHE A 29 13.26 -14.33 7.83
CA PHE A 29 12.96 -14.17 6.41
C PHE A 29 13.32 -15.45 5.67
N ASP A 30 12.55 -15.79 4.65
CA ASP A 30 12.92 -16.79 3.67
C ASP A 30 13.45 -16.04 2.44
N GLY A 31 14.80 -15.92 2.36
CA GLY A 31 15.49 -15.12 1.37
C GLY A 31 15.88 -13.74 1.90
N GLU A 32 16.43 -12.93 1.02
CA GLU A 32 16.92 -11.58 1.33
C GLU A 32 16.25 -10.55 0.42
N PRO A 33 15.06 -10.02 0.80
CA PRO A 33 14.40 -9.04 -0.04
C PRO A 33 15.16 -7.71 -0.07
N GLU A 34 15.13 -7.05 -1.21
CA GLU A 34 15.66 -5.70 -1.34
C GLU A 34 14.59 -4.69 -0.89
N GLU A 35 15.05 -3.51 -0.46
CA GLU A 35 14.13 -2.46 -0.06
C GLU A 35 13.15 -2.11 -1.18
N GLY A 36 11.88 -2.05 -0.84
CA GLY A 36 10.82 -1.72 -1.77
C GLY A 36 10.17 -2.91 -2.45
N GLU A 37 10.76 -4.11 -2.33
CA GLU A 37 10.15 -5.31 -2.91
C GLU A 37 8.90 -5.72 -2.16
N VAL A 38 7.98 -6.34 -2.89
CA VAL A 38 6.79 -6.96 -2.28
C VAL A 38 7.18 -8.29 -1.66
N VAL A 39 6.78 -8.47 -0.41
CA VAL A 39 7.00 -9.72 0.34
C VAL A 39 5.66 -10.26 0.83
N GLU A 40 5.60 -11.56 1.05
CA GLU A 40 4.46 -12.22 1.68
C GLU A 40 4.72 -12.43 3.17
N ILE A 41 3.70 -12.25 3.99
CA ILE A 41 3.79 -12.37 5.45
C ILE A 41 2.99 -13.59 5.88
N TYR A 42 3.62 -14.42 6.71
CA TYR A 42 3.06 -15.65 7.24
C TYR A 42 3.11 -15.66 8.77
N THR A 43 2.16 -16.33 9.38
CA THR A 43 2.18 -16.57 10.83
C THR A 43 3.31 -17.55 11.19
N SER A 44 3.56 -17.73 12.50
CA SER A 44 4.51 -18.73 12.99
C SER A 44 4.11 -20.16 12.58
N LYS A 45 2.84 -20.38 12.27
CA LYS A 45 2.32 -21.68 11.80
C LYS A 45 2.32 -21.79 10.27
N LYS A 46 2.98 -20.87 9.58
CA LYS A 46 3.12 -20.84 8.11
C LYS A 46 1.79 -20.65 7.38
N GLU A 47 0.87 -19.92 7.98
CA GLU A 47 -0.38 -19.53 7.33
C GLU A 47 -0.22 -18.13 6.74
N PHE A 48 -0.64 -17.93 5.48
CA PHE A 48 -0.59 -16.61 4.83
C PHE A 48 -1.46 -15.62 5.59
N ILE A 49 -0.98 -14.37 5.70
CA ILE A 49 -1.75 -13.33 6.36
C ILE A 49 -1.84 -12.04 5.54
N ALA A 50 -0.76 -11.62 4.88
CA ALA A 50 -0.75 -10.37 4.12
C ALA A 50 0.44 -10.32 3.16
N LYS A 51 0.44 -9.33 2.28
CA LYS A 51 1.61 -8.97 1.47
C LYS A 51 1.77 -7.47 1.42
N GLY A 52 2.99 -7.00 1.23
CA GLY A 52 3.26 -5.57 1.20
C GLY A 52 4.71 -5.26 0.87
N HIS A 53 5.04 -3.97 0.94
CA HIS A 53 6.39 -3.46 0.65
C HIS A 53 7.31 -3.64 1.84
N PHE A 54 8.48 -4.26 1.59
CA PHE A 54 9.54 -4.37 2.58
C PHE A 54 10.40 -3.12 2.62
N GLN A 55 10.83 -2.74 3.83
CA GLN A 55 11.78 -1.65 4.04
C GLN A 55 12.63 -1.92 5.28
N ILE A 56 13.91 -1.57 5.22
CA ILE A 56 14.80 -1.64 6.37
C ILE A 56 14.40 -0.54 7.36
N GLY A 57 14.21 -0.90 8.63
CA GLY A 57 13.80 0.05 9.66
C GLY A 57 12.81 -0.57 10.63
N SER A 58 12.25 0.26 11.50
CA SER A 58 11.30 -0.19 12.53
C SER A 58 9.99 -0.70 11.93
N ILE A 59 9.50 -0.08 10.86
CA ILE A 59 8.36 -0.57 10.09
C ILE A 59 8.91 -1.39 8.93
N ALA A 60 9.00 -2.70 9.12
CA ALA A 60 9.64 -3.58 8.16
C ALA A 60 8.77 -3.90 6.95
N VAL A 61 7.45 -3.95 7.11
CA VAL A 61 6.53 -4.16 5.98
C VAL A 61 5.34 -3.23 6.12
N ARG A 62 4.99 -2.58 5.02
CA ARG A 62 3.76 -1.81 4.88
C ARG A 62 2.80 -2.60 4.02
N VAL A 63 1.69 -3.02 4.62
CA VAL A 63 0.75 -3.97 4.00
C VAL A 63 -0.03 -3.30 2.88
N LEU A 64 -0.12 -3.98 1.74
CA LEU A 64 -0.90 -3.56 0.58
C LEU A 64 -2.15 -4.40 0.39
N SER A 65 -2.09 -5.69 0.72
CA SER A 65 -3.20 -6.61 0.52
C SER A 65 -3.21 -7.69 1.59
N PHE A 66 -4.41 -8.12 1.96
CA PHE A 66 -4.64 -9.25 2.86
C PHE A 66 -5.11 -10.49 2.08
N HIS A 67 -5.01 -10.47 0.75
CA HIS A 67 -5.43 -11.57 -0.13
C HIS A 67 -4.23 -12.15 -0.87
N GLN A 68 -4.00 -13.45 -0.69
CA GLN A 68 -2.83 -14.12 -1.26
C GLN A 68 -2.81 -14.13 -2.78
N ASP A 69 -3.95 -14.26 -3.41
CA ASP A 69 -4.10 -14.33 -4.86
C ASP A 69 -4.20 -12.95 -5.54
N GLU A 70 -4.17 -11.86 -4.77
CA GLU A 70 -4.15 -10.52 -5.34
C GLU A 70 -2.72 -10.13 -5.74
N ALA A 71 -2.46 -10.01 -7.03
CA ALA A 71 -1.15 -9.55 -7.52
C ALA A 71 -1.01 -8.03 -7.34
N ILE A 72 0.21 -7.60 -6.96
CA ILE A 72 0.54 -6.17 -6.85
C ILE A 72 1.13 -5.73 -8.20
N ASP A 73 0.25 -5.43 -9.13
CA ASP A 73 0.59 -5.06 -10.51
C ASP A 73 -0.13 -3.77 -10.92
N SER A 74 -0.09 -3.42 -12.21
CA SER A 74 -0.74 -2.19 -12.68
C SER A 74 -2.26 -2.22 -12.47
N ASP A 75 -2.89 -3.39 -12.56
CA ASP A 75 -4.32 -3.51 -12.29
C ASP A 75 -4.64 -3.28 -10.82
N PHE A 76 -3.75 -3.71 -9.91
CA PHE A 76 -3.88 -3.43 -8.49
C PHE A 76 -3.89 -1.92 -8.22
N TRP A 77 -2.91 -1.18 -8.74
CA TRP A 77 -2.84 0.27 -8.56
C TRP A 77 -4.06 0.95 -9.12
N LYS A 78 -4.49 0.52 -10.30
CA LYS A 78 -5.68 1.06 -10.96
C LYS A 78 -6.93 0.88 -10.11
N ARG A 79 -7.13 -0.32 -9.55
CA ARG A 79 -8.27 -0.58 -8.66
C ARG A 79 -8.21 0.29 -7.40
N LYS A 80 -7.06 0.37 -6.77
CA LYS A 80 -6.89 1.15 -5.53
C LYS A 80 -7.14 2.64 -5.75
N LEU A 81 -6.62 3.18 -6.84
CA LEU A 81 -6.85 4.59 -7.19
C LEU A 81 -8.31 4.84 -7.53
N SER A 82 -8.96 3.92 -8.22
CA SER A 82 -10.38 4.01 -8.54
C SER A 82 -11.25 3.99 -7.28
N ILE A 83 -10.94 3.13 -6.32
CA ILE A 83 -11.65 3.08 -5.03
C ILE A 83 -11.49 4.41 -4.28
N ALA A 84 -10.27 4.94 -4.22
CA ALA A 84 -10.02 6.22 -3.56
C ALA A 84 -10.79 7.37 -4.24
N TYR A 85 -10.78 7.40 -5.57
CA TYR A 85 -11.50 8.41 -6.34
C TYR A 85 -13.02 8.32 -6.11
N GLU A 86 -13.59 7.13 -6.19
CA GLU A 86 -15.03 6.92 -5.98
C GLU A 86 -15.47 7.35 -4.58
N MET A 87 -14.63 7.12 -3.57
CA MET A 87 -14.92 7.57 -2.23
C MET A 87 -14.99 9.09 -2.16
N ARG A 88 -14.03 9.80 -2.77
CA ARG A 88 -14.02 11.27 -2.81
C ARG A 88 -15.18 11.82 -3.62
N ARG A 89 -15.55 11.15 -4.71
CA ARG A 89 -16.70 11.54 -5.52
C ARG A 89 -18.01 11.39 -4.73
N SER A 90 -18.17 10.28 -4.02
CA SER A 90 -19.40 9.99 -3.27
C SER A 90 -19.65 10.99 -2.13
N ILE A 91 -18.61 11.58 -1.55
CA ILE A 91 -18.72 12.58 -0.48
C ILE A 91 -18.65 14.02 -1.00
N GLY A 92 -18.65 14.23 -2.32
CA GLY A 92 -18.70 15.55 -2.94
C GLY A 92 -17.37 16.31 -3.00
N ILE A 93 -16.24 15.63 -2.78
CA ILE A 93 -14.91 16.25 -2.84
C ILE A 93 -14.37 16.23 -4.27
N ALA A 94 -14.46 15.09 -4.95
CA ALA A 94 -14.09 14.99 -6.35
C ALA A 94 -15.30 15.38 -7.23
N GLU A 95 -15.02 15.87 -8.43
CA GLU A 95 -16.05 16.36 -9.38
C GLU A 95 -16.94 17.45 -8.78
N ASN A 96 -16.38 18.25 -7.89
CA ASN A 96 -17.09 19.37 -7.27
C ASN A 96 -16.96 20.60 -8.18
N PRO A 97 -18.07 21.21 -8.61
CA PRO A 97 -18.02 22.34 -9.55
C PRO A 97 -17.39 23.62 -8.96
N THR A 98 -17.32 23.73 -7.63
CA THR A 98 -16.76 24.91 -6.94
C THR A 98 -15.39 24.69 -6.35
N ASN A 99 -14.87 23.43 -6.35
CA ASN A 99 -13.56 23.13 -5.81
C ASN A 99 -12.90 22.00 -6.60
N ASN A 100 -11.73 22.29 -7.19
CA ASN A 100 -10.96 21.34 -7.99
C ASN A 100 -9.64 20.91 -7.32
N THR A 101 -9.51 21.16 -6.02
CA THR A 101 -8.32 20.82 -5.26
C THR A 101 -8.70 19.89 -4.12
N TYR A 102 -8.11 18.68 -4.08
CA TYR A 102 -8.39 17.71 -3.04
C TYR A 102 -7.28 16.67 -2.94
N ARG A 103 -7.23 15.97 -1.80
CA ARG A 103 -6.32 14.83 -1.63
C ARG A 103 -7.01 13.55 -2.10
N LEU A 104 -6.46 12.96 -3.16
CA LEU A 104 -6.99 11.72 -3.73
C LEU A 104 -6.60 10.51 -2.89
N VAL A 105 -5.34 10.44 -2.45
CA VAL A 105 -4.82 9.32 -1.65
C VAL A 105 -4.14 9.86 -0.41
N HIS A 106 -4.51 9.31 0.75
CA HIS A 106 -3.98 9.70 2.06
C HIS A 106 -3.42 8.47 2.79
N GLY A 107 -2.37 7.88 2.23
CA GLY A 107 -1.60 6.82 2.88
C GLY A 107 -2.44 5.67 3.44
N GLU A 108 -2.23 5.39 4.71
CA GLU A 108 -2.89 4.29 5.43
C GLU A 108 -4.42 4.41 5.42
N GLY A 109 -4.94 5.64 5.41
CA GLY A 109 -6.39 5.87 5.34
C GLY A 109 -7.06 5.32 4.07
N ASP A 110 -6.29 5.14 3.02
CA ASP A 110 -6.75 4.58 1.74
C ASP A 110 -6.16 3.19 1.47
N ASN A 111 -5.59 2.55 2.49
CA ASN A 111 -4.93 1.24 2.39
C ASN A 111 -3.76 1.25 1.39
N LEU A 112 -3.08 2.40 1.27
CA LEU A 112 -1.90 2.60 0.42
C LEU A 112 -0.78 3.24 1.23
N PRO A 113 -0.24 2.53 2.25
CA PRO A 113 0.77 3.10 3.15
C PRO A 113 1.96 3.68 2.40
N GLY A 114 2.32 4.91 2.73
CA GLY A 114 3.45 5.60 2.12
C GLY A 114 3.13 6.38 0.86
N LEU A 115 1.87 6.42 0.42
CA LEU A 115 1.49 7.14 -0.80
C LEU A 115 0.57 8.31 -0.47
N ILE A 116 0.90 9.48 -1.01
CA ILE A 116 0.03 10.66 -0.98
C ILE A 116 -0.11 11.18 -2.41
N ILE A 117 -1.34 11.41 -2.84
CA ILE A 117 -1.63 12.03 -4.13
C ILE A 117 -2.59 13.18 -3.89
N ASP A 118 -2.17 14.38 -4.30
CA ASP A 118 -2.98 15.59 -4.24
C ASP A 118 -3.33 16.04 -5.65
N ILE A 119 -4.58 16.43 -5.85
CA ILE A 119 -5.10 16.92 -7.13
C ILE A 119 -5.25 18.45 -7.07
N TYR A 120 -4.67 19.13 -8.04
CA TYR A 120 -4.80 20.58 -8.25
C TYR A 120 -5.31 20.80 -9.67
N ALA A 121 -6.61 20.93 -9.82
CA ALA A 121 -7.29 21.01 -11.12
C ALA A 121 -6.99 19.75 -11.97
N ARG A 122 -6.13 19.86 -12.98
CA ARG A 122 -5.74 18.73 -13.84
C ARG A 122 -4.35 18.18 -13.52
N THR A 123 -3.73 18.65 -12.46
CA THR A 123 -2.39 18.24 -12.07
C THR A 123 -2.47 17.36 -10.84
N ALA A 124 -1.86 16.18 -10.91
CA ALA A 124 -1.70 15.29 -9.77
C ALA A 124 -0.26 15.40 -9.24
N VAL A 125 -0.10 15.62 -7.95
CA VAL A 125 1.20 15.65 -7.28
C VAL A 125 1.29 14.43 -6.38
N MET A 126 2.27 13.57 -6.66
CA MET A 126 2.47 12.34 -5.91
C MET A 126 3.67 12.46 -4.99
N GLN A 127 3.51 12.01 -3.75
CA GLN A 127 4.60 11.88 -2.79
C GLN A 127 4.72 10.41 -2.38
N ALA A 128 5.92 9.87 -2.53
CA ALA A 128 6.24 8.50 -2.10
C ALA A 128 7.06 8.58 -0.81
N HIS A 129 6.45 8.19 0.31
CA HIS A 129 7.06 8.24 1.65
C HIS A 129 7.62 6.90 2.09
N SER A 130 7.67 5.90 1.20
CA SER A 130 8.26 4.59 1.47
C SER A 130 9.08 4.13 0.29
N ALA A 131 10.04 3.23 0.55
CA ALA A 131 10.87 2.67 -0.51
C ALA A 131 10.05 1.98 -1.59
N GLY A 132 9.01 1.22 -1.18
CA GLY A 132 8.14 0.51 -2.12
C GLY A 132 7.33 1.45 -3.01
N MET A 133 6.74 2.49 -2.43
CA MET A 133 6.00 3.47 -3.22
C MET A 133 6.92 4.25 -4.16
N HIS A 134 8.16 4.48 -3.75
CA HIS A 134 9.15 5.11 -4.62
C HIS A 134 9.49 4.23 -5.82
N LEU A 135 9.69 2.93 -5.60
CA LEU A 135 9.97 1.98 -6.69
C LEU A 135 8.78 1.87 -7.66
N ASP A 136 7.58 1.85 -7.14
CA ASP A 136 6.36 1.66 -7.93
C ASP A 136 5.79 2.97 -8.50
N ARG A 137 6.44 4.10 -8.25
CA ARG A 137 5.90 5.43 -8.59
C ARG A 137 5.53 5.61 -10.05
N MET A 138 6.30 5.04 -10.96
CA MET A 138 6.03 5.20 -12.40
C MET A 138 4.78 4.44 -12.81
N GLU A 139 4.60 3.23 -12.29
CA GLU A 139 3.41 2.42 -12.55
C GLU A 139 2.16 3.05 -11.95
N ILE A 140 2.27 3.59 -10.74
CA ILE A 140 1.18 4.31 -10.07
C ILE A 140 0.80 5.56 -10.88
N THR A 141 1.80 6.33 -11.35
CA THR A 141 1.59 7.52 -12.15
C THR A 141 0.86 7.20 -13.45
N ARG A 142 1.25 6.14 -14.14
CA ARG A 142 0.57 5.70 -15.36
C ARG A 142 -0.89 5.32 -15.12
N SER A 143 -1.17 4.69 -13.99
CA SER A 143 -2.52 4.30 -13.60
C SER A 143 -3.40 5.54 -13.37
N GLU A 144 -2.85 6.60 -12.76
CA GLU A 144 -3.55 7.86 -12.54
C GLU A 144 -3.78 8.62 -13.85
N GLU A 145 -2.79 8.66 -14.73
CA GLU A 145 -2.91 9.31 -16.04
C GLU A 145 -4.05 8.73 -16.88
N ARG A 146 -4.22 7.41 -16.84
CA ARG A 146 -5.28 6.74 -17.60
C ARG A 146 -6.67 7.06 -17.06
N ARG A 147 -6.79 7.38 -15.79
CA ARG A 147 -8.06 7.73 -15.18
C ARG A 147 -8.52 9.15 -15.55
N VAL A 148 -7.58 10.03 -15.74
CA VAL A 148 -7.80 11.43 -16.12
C VAL A 148 -7.91 11.55 -17.63
#